data_93c483672aa0f9a21135a842b2c473c8
#
_entry.id   93c483672aa0f9a21135a842b2c473c8
#
_cell.length_a   1.000
_cell.length_b   1.000
_cell.length_c   1.000
_cell.angle_alpha   90.00
_cell.angle_beta   90.00
_cell.angle_gamma   90.00
#
_symmetry.space_group_name_H-M   'P 1'
#
loop_
_entity.id
_entity.type
_entity.pdbx_description
1 polymer ?
#
loop_
_entity_poly.entity_id
_entity_poly.type
_entity_poly.pdbx_seq_one_letter_code
_entity_poly.pdbx_strand_id
1 'polypeptide(L)'
;MDISVVIPIYGCRAALEELHRRLTDTLVAMDKEYEIILVNDNCPQNSWEVIQQLCKKDKHVVGIELSRNFGQIQAITAGLDYSKGDWVVVMDCDLQDRPEEIPNLYKKAIDDQLDAVFARRAERKDSFMKVLVSKAFYKIYSWTSDGNYDPALCNFSISKRIVVDNYCKMRELH
;
A
#
# COMPACT_ATOMS: atom_id res chain seq x y z
N MET A 1 5.33 8.95 -16.27
CA MET A 1 5.11 7.85 -15.29
C MET A 1 3.66 7.86 -14.92
N ASP A 2 2.91 6.81 -15.25
CA ASP A 2 1.47 6.81 -15.02
C ASP A 2 1.12 6.32 -13.61
N ILE A 3 1.79 5.23 -13.16
CA ILE A 3 1.46 4.58 -11.90
C ILE A 3 2.72 4.33 -11.06
N SER A 4 2.68 4.72 -9.78
CA SER A 4 3.62 4.27 -8.75
C SER A 4 2.91 3.32 -7.79
N VAL A 5 3.54 2.20 -7.44
CA VAL A 5 3.04 1.28 -6.41
C VAL A 5 3.99 1.33 -5.22
N VAL A 6 3.50 1.80 -4.08
CA VAL A 6 4.26 1.96 -2.83
C VAL A 6 3.92 0.83 -1.87
N ILE A 7 4.93 0.11 -1.40
CA ILE A 7 4.77 -1.09 -0.58
C ILE A 7 5.73 -1.01 0.62
N PRO A 8 5.22 -0.83 1.85
CA PRO A 8 6.02 -0.94 3.05
C PRO A 8 6.36 -2.43 3.33
N ILE A 9 7.64 -2.71 3.59
CA ILE A 9 8.14 -4.08 3.76
C ILE A 9 8.56 -4.31 5.21
N TYR A 10 7.79 -5.15 5.91
CA TYR A 10 8.14 -5.65 7.24
C TYR A 10 7.51 -7.02 7.49
N GLY A 11 8.33 -8.04 7.75
CA GLY A 11 7.84 -9.39 8.09
C GLY A 11 7.32 -10.24 6.93
N CYS A 12 7.55 -9.85 5.65
CA CYS A 12 6.99 -10.52 4.48
C CYS A 12 8.05 -10.96 3.44
N ARG A 13 9.30 -11.22 3.85
CA ARG A 13 10.39 -11.61 2.94
C ARG A 13 9.99 -12.70 1.91
N ALA A 14 9.32 -13.75 2.39
CA ALA A 14 8.96 -14.89 1.55
C ALA A 14 7.93 -14.56 0.45
N ALA A 15 7.18 -13.47 0.61
CA ALA A 15 6.15 -13.07 -0.34
C ALA A 15 6.67 -12.16 -1.47
N LEU A 16 7.87 -11.56 -1.33
CA LEU A 16 8.33 -10.48 -2.19
C LEU A 16 8.49 -10.87 -3.66
N GLU A 17 9.02 -12.05 -3.95
CA GLU A 17 9.22 -12.50 -5.33
C GLU A 17 7.87 -12.75 -6.02
N GLU A 18 6.94 -13.39 -5.33
CA GLU A 18 5.60 -13.63 -5.86
C GLU A 18 4.80 -12.32 -6.01
N LEU A 19 4.92 -11.41 -5.04
CA LEU A 19 4.30 -10.09 -5.10
C LEU A 19 4.83 -9.29 -6.31
N HIS A 20 6.14 -9.27 -6.52
CA HIS A 20 6.77 -8.62 -7.67
C HIS A 20 6.26 -9.21 -8.98
N ARG A 21 6.23 -10.54 -9.11
CA ARG A 21 5.72 -11.21 -10.31
C ARG A 21 4.28 -10.80 -10.61
N ARG A 22 3.38 -10.88 -9.64
CA ARG A 22 1.96 -10.54 -9.80
C ARG A 22 1.75 -9.06 -10.13
N LEU A 23 2.52 -8.16 -9.50
CA LEU A 23 2.50 -6.73 -9.81
C LEU A 23 2.94 -6.48 -11.24
N THR A 24 4.06 -7.05 -11.65
CA THR A 24 4.60 -6.89 -13.01
C THR A 24 3.60 -7.38 -14.05
N ASP A 25 3.04 -8.60 -13.86
CA ASP A 25 2.03 -9.15 -14.76
C ASP A 25 0.81 -8.22 -14.88
N THR A 26 0.34 -7.68 -13.75
CA THR A 26 -0.83 -6.79 -13.70
C THR A 26 -0.55 -5.44 -14.37
N LEU A 27 0.58 -4.81 -14.04
CA LEU A 27 0.90 -3.46 -14.52
C LEU A 27 1.26 -3.46 -16.01
N VAL A 28 1.95 -4.49 -16.49
CA VAL A 28 2.21 -4.69 -17.92
C VAL A 28 0.91 -4.86 -18.70
N ALA A 29 -0.05 -5.61 -18.15
CA ALA A 29 -1.36 -5.80 -18.79
C ALA A 29 -2.21 -4.50 -18.86
N MET A 30 -1.89 -3.50 -18.04
CA MET A 30 -2.56 -2.19 -18.07
C MET A 30 -2.02 -1.27 -19.17
N ASP A 31 -0.92 -1.63 -19.84
CA ASP A 31 -0.25 -0.80 -20.86
C ASP A 31 0.04 0.63 -20.37
N LYS A 32 0.63 0.72 -19.16
CA LYS A 32 0.98 1.96 -18.48
C LYS A 32 2.46 1.99 -18.10
N GLU A 33 3.06 3.17 -18.10
CA GLU A 33 4.38 3.36 -17.49
C GLU A 33 4.26 3.26 -15.96
N TYR A 34 5.05 2.41 -15.33
CA TYR A 34 4.95 2.16 -13.89
C TYR A 34 6.30 2.05 -13.19
N GLU A 35 6.25 2.23 -11.88
CA GLU A 35 7.32 1.90 -10.94
C GLU A 35 6.76 1.18 -9.71
N ILE A 36 7.57 0.31 -9.11
CA ILE A 36 7.28 -0.42 -7.87
C ILE A 36 8.29 0.01 -6.83
N ILE A 37 7.83 0.67 -5.77
CA ILE A 37 8.66 1.22 -4.70
C ILE A 37 8.53 0.34 -3.47
N LEU A 38 9.58 -0.41 -3.16
CA LEU A 38 9.66 -1.31 -2.01
C LEU A 38 10.42 -0.62 -0.88
N VAL A 39 9.72 -0.27 0.20
CA VAL A 39 10.30 0.45 1.34
C VAL A 39 10.58 -0.53 2.48
N ASN A 40 11.84 -0.90 2.67
CA ASN A 40 12.27 -1.77 3.77
C ASN A 40 12.31 -1.00 5.08
N ASP A 41 11.38 -1.26 5.98
CA ASP A 41 11.33 -0.67 7.31
C ASP A 41 12.21 -1.45 8.32
N ASN A 42 13.49 -1.63 7.94
CA ASN A 42 14.48 -2.40 8.71
C ASN A 42 13.95 -3.78 9.14
N CYS A 43 13.46 -4.55 8.16
CA CYS A 43 12.86 -5.85 8.39
C CYS A 43 13.86 -6.87 8.97
N PRO A 44 13.58 -7.52 10.12
CA PRO A 44 14.50 -8.47 10.74
C PRO A 44 14.69 -9.77 9.93
N GLN A 45 13.86 -10.02 8.93
CA GLN A 45 13.94 -11.18 8.05
C GLN A 45 14.93 -11.00 6.89
N ASN A 46 15.75 -9.93 6.89
CA ASN A 46 16.70 -9.64 5.81
C ASN A 46 16.02 -9.47 4.42
N SER A 47 14.87 -8.81 4.39
CA SER A 47 14.12 -8.52 3.16
C SER A 47 14.90 -7.66 2.18
N TRP A 48 15.86 -6.85 2.68
CA TRP A 48 16.68 -5.96 1.86
C TRP A 48 17.47 -6.69 0.77
N GLU A 49 18.01 -7.87 1.06
CA GLU A 49 18.72 -8.67 0.05
C GLU A 49 17.81 -9.02 -1.14
N VAL A 50 16.55 -9.41 -0.87
CA VAL A 50 15.59 -9.74 -1.92
C VAL A 50 15.26 -8.49 -2.72
N ILE A 51 15.01 -7.36 -2.05
CA ILE A 51 14.73 -6.07 -2.71
C ILE A 51 15.88 -5.68 -3.64
N GLN A 52 17.13 -5.77 -3.19
CA GLN A 52 18.30 -5.48 -4.02
C GLN A 52 18.39 -6.39 -5.25
N GLN A 53 18.03 -7.66 -5.12
CA GLN A 53 17.99 -8.60 -6.25
C GLN A 53 16.90 -8.23 -7.24
N LEU A 54 15.71 -7.84 -6.76
CA LEU A 54 14.61 -7.38 -7.62
C LEU A 54 14.99 -6.10 -8.37
N CYS A 55 15.60 -5.12 -7.70
CA CYS A 55 16.10 -3.89 -8.36
C CYS A 55 17.15 -4.17 -9.47
N LYS A 56 17.98 -5.22 -9.31
CA LYS A 56 18.94 -5.61 -10.35
C LYS A 56 18.29 -6.31 -11.55
N LYS A 57 17.18 -7.02 -11.31
CA LYS A 57 16.47 -7.79 -12.34
C LYS A 57 15.47 -6.94 -13.12
N ASP A 58 14.88 -5.95 -12.48
CA ASP A 58 13.77 -5.15 -13.03
C ASP A 58 14.03 -3.65 -12.80
N LYS A 59 14.20 -2.91 -13.87
CA LYS A 59 14.43 -1.45 -13.86
C LYS A 59 13.24 -0.63 -13.31
N HIS A 60 12.05 -1.24 -13.23
CA HIS A 60 10.86 -0.60 -12.68
C HIS A 60 10.79 -0.70 -11.15
N VAL A 61 11.68 -1.50 -10.54
CA VAL A 61 11.72 -1.67 -9.09
C VAL A 61 12.71 -0.68 -8.47
N VAL A 62 12.24 0.05 -7.48
CA VAL A 62 13.03 0.96 -6.63
C VAL A 62 12.99 0.44 -5.20
N GLY A 63 14.16 0.25 -4.59
CA GLY A 63 14.30 -0.11 -3.18
C GLY A 63 14.68 1.10 -2.34
N ILE A 64 13.97 1.30 -1.23
CA ILE A 64 14.30 2.28 -0.19
C ILE A 64 14.57 1.51 1.10
N GLU A 65 15.71 1.76 1.75
CA GLU A 65 16.06 1.16 3.04
C GLU A 65 16.02 2.23 4.12
N LEU A 66 15.19 2.02 5.14
CA LEU A 66 15.15 2.89 6.32
C LEU A 66 16.21 2.42 7.33
N SER A 67 16.86 3.36 7.99
CA SER A 67 17.96 3.09 8.93
C SER A 67 17.54 2.32 10.20
N ARG A 68 16.26 2.30 10.52
CA ARG A 68 15.63 1.54 11.62
C ARG A 68 14.15 1.32 11.30
N ASN A 69 13.48 0.53 12.12
CA ASN A 69 12.02 0.45 12.06
C ASN A 69 11.40 1.76 12.57
N PHE A 70 10.70 2.46 11.68
CA PHE A 70 9.96 3.69 11.98
C PHE A 70 8.45 3.44 12.04
N GLY A 71 7.99 2.28 11.58
CA GLY A 71 6.59 1.92 11.47
C GLY A 71 6.01 2.13 10.07
N GLN A 72 4.87 1.48 9.84
CA GLN A 72 4.24 1.37 8.52
C GLN A 72 3.92 2.74 7.90
N ILE A 73 3.39 3.68 8.69
CA ILE A 73 3.00 5.01 8.18
C ILE A 73 4.23 5.76 7.64
N GLN A 74 5.34 5.74 8.38
CA GLN A 74 6.57 6.41 7.98
C GLN A 74 7.20 5.75 6.75
N ALA A 75 7.14 4.41 6.66
CA ALA A 75 7.59 3.68 5.48
C ALA A 75 6.74 4.02 4.25
N ILE A 76 5.41 4.08 4.39
CA ILE A 76 4.51 4.54 3.31
C ILE A 76 4.87 5.98 2.91
N THR A 77 5.00 6.90 3.87
CA THR A 77 5.33 8.31 3.59
C THR A 77 6.64 8.45 2.82
N ALA A 78 7.68 7.70 3.21
CA ALA A 78 8.96 7.69 2.48
C ALA A 78 8.80 7.21 1.02
N GLY A 79 7.96 6.19 0.79
CA GLY A 79 7.63 5.72 -0.55
C GLY A 79 6.82 6.73 -1.35
N LEU A 80 5.86 7.41 -0.73
CA LEU A 80 5.05 8.45 -1.35
C LEU A 80 5.90 9.66 -1.76
N ASP A 81 6.82 10.11 -0.89
CA ASP A 81 7.76 11.21 -1.19
C ASP A 81 8.64 10.88 -2.42
N TYR A 82 8.98 9.61 -2.62
CA TYR A 82 9.81 9.17 -3.74
C TYR A 82 9.03 8.91 -5.02
N SER A 83 7.73 8.65 -4.93
CA SER A 83 6.88 8.26 -6.05
C SER A 83 6.69 9.38 -7.08
N LYS A 84 6.60 9.02 -8.39
CA LYS A 84 6.54 9.95 -9.53
C LYS A 84 5.29 9.79 -10.40
N GLY A 85 4.51 8.73 -10.19
CA GLY A 85 3.32 8.43 -10.98
C GLY A 85 2.20 9.45 -10.80
N ASP A 86 1.40 9.67 -11.83
CA ASP A 86 0.19 10.50 -11.78
C ASP A 86 -0.85 9.88 -10.83
N TRP A 87 -0.81 8.56 -10.73
CA TRP A 87 -1.58 7.78 -9.78
C TRP A 87 -0.64 6.98 -8.88
N VAL A 88 -0.94 6.96 -7.59
CA VAL A 88 -0.16 6.21 -6.60
C VAL A 88 -1.02 5.19 -5.92
N VAL A 89 -0.59 3.94 -5.99
CA VAL A 89 -1.17 2.80 -5.28
C VAL A 89 -0.37 2.58 -4.00
N VAL A 90 -1.05 2.41 -2.88
CA VAL A 90 -0.47 1.90 -1.63
C VAL A 90 -1.07 0.52 -1.37
N MET A 91 -0.25 -0.48 -1.04
CA MET A 91 -0.70 -1.82 -0.69
C MET A 91 0.26 -2.50 0.28
N ASP A 92 -0.24 -3.50 1.01
CA ASP A 92 0.57 -4.30 1.93
C ASP A 92 1.35 -5.41 1.18
N CYS A 93 2.44 -5.91 1.81
CA CYS A 93 3.35 -6.88 1.19
C CYS A 93 3.01 -8.36 1.42
N ASP A 94 1.95 -8.67 2.15
CA ASP A 94 1.63 -10.02 2.65
C ASP A 94 0.72 -10.86 1.72
N LEU A 95 0.47 -10.37 0.50
CA LEU A 95 -0.39 -10.98 -0.52
C LEU A 95 -1.89 -11.05 -0.14
N GLN A 96 -2.32 -10.45 0.95
CA GLN A 96 -3.75 -10.31 1.26
C GLN A 96 -4.40 -9.28 0.34
N ASP A 97 -3.69 -8.21 0.02
CA ASP A 97 -4.04 -7.28 -1.03
C ASP A 97 -3.67 -7.91 -2.39
N ARG A 98 -4.59 -7.89 -3.33
CA ARG A 98 -4.43 -8.54 -4.63
C ARG A 98 -3.99 -7.52 -5.68
N PRO A 99 -2.76 -7.63 -6.23
CA PRO A 99 -2.32 -6.74 -7.32
C PRO A 99 -3.30 -6.67 -8.49
N GLU A 100 -3.97 -7.77 -8.79
CA GLU A 100 -4.94 -7.89 -9.89
C GLU A 100 -6.17 -6.98 -9.72
N GLU A 101 -6.38 -6.39 -8.54
CA GLU A 101 -7.44 -5.41 -8.30
C GLU A 101 -7.03 -3.96 -8.63
N ILE A 102 -5.75 -3.69 -8.88
CA ILE A 102 -5.26 -2.36 -9.27
C ILE A 102 -6.01 -1.82 -10.50
N PRO A 103 -6.21 -2.59 -11.59
CA PRO A 103 -6.98 -2.12 -12.74
C PRO A 103 -8.41 -1.71 -12.39
N ASN A 104 -9.06 -2.44 -11.46
CA ASN A 104 -10.43 -2.13 -11.03
C ASN A 104 -10.49 -0.84 -10.22
N LEU A 105 -9.51 -0.61 -9.31
CA LEU A 105 -9.40 0.64 -8.55
C LEU A 105 -9.14 1.83 -9.49
N TYR A 106 -8.21 1.66 -10.44
CA TYR A 106 -7.88 2.67 -11.44
C TYR A 106 -9.09 3.01 -12.30
N LYS A 107 -9.76 1.99 -12.85
CA LYS A 107 -10.97 2.17 -13.66
C LYS A 107 -12.05 2.92 -12.89
N LYS A 108 -12.32 2.52 -11.64
CA LYS A 108 -13.31 3.19 -10.79
C LYS A 108 -12.94 4.65 -10.55
N ALA A 109 -11.67 4.96 -10.28
CA ALA A 109 -11.21 6.33 -10.08
C ALA A 109 -11.45 7.21 -11.32
N ILE A 110 -11.21 6.66 -12.52
CA ILE A 110 -11.41 7.37 -13.78
C ILE A 110 -12.90 7.53 -14.09
N ASP A 111 -13.68 6.44 -14.06
CA ASP A 111 -15.09 6.43 -14.45
C ASP A 111 -15.94 7.34 -13.55
N ASP A 112 -15.67 7.33 -12.24
CA ASP A 112 -16.40 8.12 -11.24
C ASP A 112 -15.74 9.49 -10.97
N GLN A 113 -14.66 9.84 -11.67
CA GLN A 113 -13.89 11.09 -11.52
C GLN A 113 -13.42 11.34 -10.08
N LEU A 114 -13.01 10.27 -9.38
CA LEU A 114 -12.57 10.33 -7.99
C LEU A 114 -11.08 10.68 -7.89
N ASP A 115 -10.69 11.34 -6.80
CA ASP A 115 -9.30 11.66 -6.51
C ASP A 115 -8.60 10.55 -5.71
N ALA A 116 -9.37 9.72 -5.00
CA ALA A 116 -8.88 8.55 -4.29
C ALA A 116 -9.95 7.44 -4.23
N VAL A 117 -9.51 6.18 -4.31
CA VAL A 117 -10.35 4.99 -4.15
C VAL A 117 -9.67 4.04 -3.17
N PHE A 118 -10.39 3.64 -2.14
CA PHE A 118 -9.93 2.66 -1.15
C PHE A 118 -10.59 1.31 -1.38
N ALA A 119 -9.80 0.25 -1.35
CA ALA A 119 -10.36 -1.09 -1.36
C ALA A 119 -11.01 -1.41 -0.01
N ARG A 120 -12.08 -2.20 -0.07
CA ARG A 120 -12.78 -2.71 1.11
C ARG A 120 -12.66 -4.21 1.14
N ARG A 121 -12.18 -4.77 2.24
CA ARG A 121 -12.16 -6.24 2.42
C ARG A 121 -13.58 -6.76 2.53
N ALA A 122 -13.98 -7.63 1.58
CA ALA A 122 -15.35 -8.15 1.50
C ALA A 122 -15.70 -9.10 2.66
N GLU A 123 -14.74 -9.84 3.22
CA GLU A 123 -14.94 -10.76 4.36
C GLU A 123 -13.67 -10.86 5.21
N ARG A 124 -13.78 -10.57 6.51
CA ARG A 124 -12.81 -11.02 7.51
C ARG A 124 -13.19 -12.43 7.94
N LYS A 125 -12.41 -13.43 7.55
CA LYS A 125 -12.44 -14.78 8.14
C LYS A 125 -11.76 -14.79 9.52
N ASP A 126 -12.05 -13.80 10.35
CA ASP A 126 -11.53 -13.77 11.72
C ASP A 126 -12.36 -14.68 12.62
N SER A 127 -11.70 -15.31 13.59
CA SER A 127 -12.37 -16.09 14.63
C SER A 127 -13.48 -15.25 15.30
N PHE A 128 -14.64 -15.84 15.54
CA PHE A 128 -15.84 -15.20 16.14
C PHE A 128 -15.51 -14.34 17.37
N MET A 129 -14.58 -14.80 18.23
CA MET A 129 -14.10 -14.05 19.40
C MET A 129 -13.37 -12.76 19.03
N LYS A 130 -12.52 -12.76 18.00
CA LYS A 130 -11.81 -11.55 17.52
C LYS A 130 -12.76 -10.52 16.94
N VAL A 131 -13.77 -10.98 16.20
CA VAL A 131 -14.83 -10.12 15.64
C VAL A 131 -15.66 -9.46 16.76
N LEU A 132 -15.95 -10.17 17.84
CA LEU A 132 -16.73 -9.64 18.96
C LEU A 132 -15.96 -8.56 19.72
N VAL A 133 -14.67 -8.81 20.03
CA VAL A 133 -13.77 -7.84 20.71
C VAL A 133 -13.56 -6.61 19.82
N SER A 134 -13.33 -6.80 18.53
CA SER A 134 -13.20 -5.71 17.58
C SER A 134 -14.47 -4.84 17.49
N LYS A 135 -15.64 -5.45 17.40
CA LYS A 135 -16.92 -4.71 17.40
C LYS A 135 -17.15 -3.91 18.69
N ALA A 136 -16.81 -4.47 19.85
CA ALA A 136 -16.91 -3.76 21.13
C ALA A 136 -15.94 -2.55 21.16
N PHE A 137 -14.70 -2.75 20.73
CA PHE A 137 -13.71 -1.68 20.64
C PHE A 137 -14.16 -0.54 19.70
N TYR A 138 -14.62 -0.87 18.48
CA TYR A 138 -15.08 0.14 17.52
C TYR A 138 -16.36 0.85 17.98
N LYS A 139 -17.24 0.20 18.74
CA LYS A 139 -18.41 0.83 19.32
C LYS A 139 -18.04 1.87 20.39
N ILE A 140 -17.02 1.59 21.20
CA ILE A 140 -16.47 2.54 22.18
C ILE A 140 -15.75 3.69 21.45
N TYR A 141 -14.94 3.37 20.44
CA TYR A 141 -14.20 4.36 19.66
C TYR A 141 -15.11 5.31 18.89
N SER A 142 -16.18 4.81 18.24
CA SER A 142 -17.15 5.64 17.53
C SER A 142 -17.97 6.56 18.46
N TRP A 143 -18.03 6.23 19.74
CA TRP A 143 -18.68 7.08 20.74
C TRP A 143 -17.75 8.22 21.25
N THR A 144 -16.44 8.04 21.12
CA THR A 144 -15.42 9.01 21.57
C THR A 144 -14.82 9.85 20.43
N SER A 145 -15.08 9.50 19.16
CA SER A 145 -14.59 10.23 17.99
C SER A 145 -15.72 10.55 17.03
N ASP A 146 -15.74 11.77 16.49
CA ASP A 146 -16.75 12.24 15.52
C ASP A 146 -16.59 11.64 14.11
N GLY A 147 -15.74 10.64 13.91
CA GLY A 147 -15.43 10.04 12.61
C GLY A 147 -16.14 8.71 12.37
N ASN A 148 -16.84 8.58 11.23
CA ASN A 148 -17.30 7.29 10.70
C ASN A 148 -16.10 6.46 10.24
N TYR A 149 -15.45 5.74 11.15
CA TYR A 149 -14.39 4.81 10.81
C TYR A 149 -14.99 3.48 10.31
N ASP A 150 -14.75 3.13 9.05
CA ASP A 150 -15.10 1.81 8.52
C ASP A 150 -13.95 0.82 8.78
N PRO A 151 -14.12 -0.15 9.71
CA PRO A 151 -13.06 -1.11 10.05
C PRO A 151 -12.71 -2.08 8.90
N ALA A 152 -13.46 -2.07 7.81
CA ALA A 152 -13.21 -2.86 6.61
C ALA A 152 -12.29 -2.13 5.61
N LEU A 153 -12.02 -0.83 5.81
CA LEU A 153 -11.03 -0.12 5.00
C LEU A 153 -9.65 -0.70 5.27
N CYS A 154 -8.92 -0.98 4.20
CA CYS A 154 -7.52 -1.40 4.24
C CYS A 154 -6.64 -0.32 3.61
N ASN A 155 -5.32 -0.46 3.78
CA ASN A 155 -4.36 0.48 3.18
C ASN A 155 -4.37 0.40 1.64
N PHE A 156 -4.91 -0.69 1.07
CA PHE A 156 -4.96 -0.87 -0.36
C PHE A 156 -5.85 0.21 -0.99
N SER A 157 -5.21 1.13 -1.68
CA SER A 157 -5.85 2.31 -2.25
C SER A 157 -5.11 2.80 -3.48
N ILE A 158 -5.80 3.60 -4.30
CA ILE A 158 -5.21 4.38 -5.37
C ILE A 158 -5.60 5.84 -5.22
N SER A 159 -4.64 6.75 -5.38
CA SER A 159 -4.84 8.18 -5.23
C SER A 159 -4.15 8.96 -6.34
N LYS A 160 -4.74 10.08 -6.77
CA LYS A 160 -4.09 11.03 -7.68
C LYS A 160 -2.87 11.68 -7.03
N ARG A 161 -1.91 12.08 -7.85
CA ARG A 161 -0.71 12.82 -7.43
C ARG A 161 -1.03 14.01 -6.53
N ILE A 162 -2.04 14.79 -6.85
CA ILE A 162 -2.41 15.97 -6.06
C ILE A 162 -2.80 15.61 -4.60
N VAL A 163 -3.44 14.48 -4.39
CA VAL A 163 -3.80 13.99 -3.04
C VAL A 163 -2.52 13.61 -2.28
N VAL A 164 -1.62 12.87 -2.94
CA VAL A 164 -0.33 12.44 -2.36
C VAL A 164 0.54 13.63 -2.00
N ASP A 165 0.68 14.62 -2.90
CA ASP A 165 1.48 15.81 -2.67
C ASP A 165 0.97 16.64 -1.48
N ASN A 166 -0.36 16.71 -1.31
CA ASN A 166 -0.95 17.40 -0.17
C ASN A 166 -0.76 16.59 1.12
N TYR A 167 -0.90 15.27 1.08
CA TYR A 167 -0.62 14.39 2.22
C TYR A 167 0.84 14.56 2.70
N CYS A 168 1.80 14.49 1.79
CA CYS A 168 3.22 14.65 2.12
C CYS A 168 3.55 16.04 2.69
N LYS A 169 2.82 17.09 2.30
CA LYS A 169 2.99 18.45 2.85
C LYS A 169 2.45 18.61 4.28
N MET A 170 1.43 17.86 4.65
CA MET A 170 0.82 17.98 5.98
C MET A 170 1.78 17.61 7.12
N ARG A 171 2.72 16.68 6.88
CA ARG A 171 3.82 16.26 7.79
C ARG A 171 3.44 16.41 9.26
N GLU A 172 2.36 15.76 9.66
CA GLU A 172 2.00 15.71 11.08
C GLU A 172 3.15 15.05 11.83
N LEU A 173 3.77 15.83 12.72
CA LEU A 173 4.79 15.36 13.63
C LEU A 173 4.09 14.51 14.70
N HIS A 174 4.21 13.18 14.58
CA HIS A 174 3.88 12.24 15.65
C HIS A 174 5.14 11.84 16.41
#